data_c4abed3e9b4afd9b8efef1840447d0ea
#
_entry.id   c4abed3e9b4afd9b8efef1840447d0ea
#
_cell.length_a   1.000
_cell.length_b   1.000
_cell.length_c   1.000
_cell.angle_alpha   90.00
_cell.angle_beta   90.00
_cell.angle_gamma   90.00
#
_symmetry.space_group_name_H-M   'P 1'
#
loop_
_entity.id
_entity.type
_entity.pdbx_description
1 polymer ?
#
loop_
_entity_poly.entity_id
_entity_poly.type
_entity_poly.pdbx_seq_one_letter_code
_entity_poly.pdbx_strand_id
1 'polypeptide(L)'
;GELTIAGQDVIGLRGNNLARFRNDRLGFIFQFHQLLPEFTALENVIIPALLGNRSKNVAIEKGSELLSFLGLADRLKHKPSELSGGEQQRVAVARALINDPDIIFADEPSGNLDSVNSRELHELFFKLKDEMAQTFVIVTHNRELAEMSDRTLEMRDGVIVNNN
;
A
#
# COMPACT_ATOMS: atom_id res chain seq x y z
N GLY A 1 15.99 16.30 13.85
CA GLY A 1 14.54 16.34 13.71
C GLY A 1 13.88 15.27 14.55
N GLU A 2 12.59 15.36 14.76
CA GLU A 2 11.79 14.36 15.47
C GLU A 2 10.84 13.71 14.46
N LEU A 3 10.61 12.41 14.59
CA LEU A 3 9.64 11.68 13.78
C LEU A 3 8.93 10.65 14.65
N THR A 4 7.65 10.87 14.86
CA THR A 4 6.79 9.95 15.62
C THR A 4 5.70 9.39 14.71
N ILE A 5 5.55 8.06 14.67
CA ILE A 5 4.50 7.34 13.94
C ILE A 5 3.75 6.45 14.93
N ALA A 6 2.44 6.55 14.98
CA ALA A 6 1.58 5.80 15.91
C ALA A 6 2.08 5.86 17.38
N GLY A 7 2.53 7.05 17.82
CA GLY A 7 3.04 7.28 19.17
C GLY A 7 4.45 6.77 19.46
N GLN A 8 5.14 6.19 18.47
CA GLN A 8 6.51 5.67 18.61
C GLN A 8 7.52 6.58 17.92
N ASP A 9 8.61 6.95 18.64
CA ASP A 9 9.76 7.61 18.02
C ASP A 9 10.49 6.63 17.10
N VAL A 10 10.60 7.02 15.82
CA VAL A 10 11.19 6.19 14.75
C VAL A 10 12.67 6.49 14.54
N ILE A 11 13.12 7.71 14.87
CA ILE A 11 14.50 8.14 14.60
C ILE A 11 15.52 7.34 15.42
N GLY A 12 15.13 6.89 16.60
CA GLY A 12 15.97 6.05 17.48
C GLY A 12 16.08 4.60 17.06
N LEU A 13 15.17 4.11 16.18
CA LEU A 13 15.15 2.70 15.78
C LEU A 13 16.31 2.34 14.86
N ARG A 14 16.92 1.14 15.07
CA ARG A 14 18.03 0.63 14.27
C ARG A 14 17.89 -0.90 14.06
N GLY A 15 18.55 -1.41 13.02
CA GLY A 15 18.67 -2.86 12.75
C GLY A 15 17.31 -3.57 12.74
N ASN A 16 17.22 -4.68 13.45
CA ASN A 16 16.02 -5.51 13.49
C ASN A 16 14.79 -4.78 14.06
N ASN A 17 14.96 -3.85 14.99
CA ASN A 17 13.84 -3.09 15.54
C ASN A 17 13.21 -2.17 14.49
N LEU A 18 14.04 -1.52 13.67
CA LEU A 18 13.55 -0.70 12.56
C LEU A 18 12.89 -1.57 11.47
N ALA A 19 13.51 -2.71 11.13
CA ALA A 19 12.95 -3.63 10.15
C ALA A 19 11.58 -4.16 10.59
N ARG A 20 11.46 -4.57 11.85
CA ARG A 20 10.20 -5.03 12.44
C ARG A 20 9.15 -3.92 12.46
N PHE A 21 9.51 -2.72 12.91
CA PHE A 21 8.60 -1.57 12.91
C PHE A 21 8.05 -1.30 11.49
N ARG A 22 8.94 -1.28 10.48
CA ARG A 22 8.54 -1.08 9.07
C ARG A 22 7.60 -2.16 8.58
N ASN A 23 7.86 -3.42 8.92
CA ASN A 23 7.03 -4.55 8.50
C ASN A 23 5.65 -4.55 9.18
N ASP A 24 5.61 -4.20 10.47
CA ASP A 24 4.39 -4.32 11.27
C ASP A 24 3.49 -3.09 11.17
N ARG A 25 4.07 -1.89 10.95
CA ARG A 25 3.38 -0.61 11.10
C ARG A 25 3.24 0.19 9.82
N LEU A 26 4.02 -0.13 8.77
CA LEU A 26 4.05 0.64 7.52
C LEU A 26 3.70 -0.24 6.33
N GLY A 27 2.77 0.25 5.49
CA GLY A 27 2.53 -0.30 4.16
C GLY A 27 3.23 0.55 3.10
N PHE A 28 3.59 -0.07 1.97
CA PHE A 28 4.20 0.63 0.83
C PHE A 28 3.57 0.21 -0.48
N ILE A 29 3.20 1.21 -1.28
CA ILE A 29 2.68 1.06 -2.63
C ILE A 29 3.57 1.89 -3.55
N PHE A 30 4.06 1.30 -4.63
CA PHE A 30 4.96 1.95 -5.58
C PHE A 30 4.32 2.05 -6.96
N GLN A 31 4.79 2.99 -7.77
CA GLN A 31 4.39 3.18 -9.15
C GLN A 31 4.58 1.92 -9.99
N PHE A 32 5.73 1.25 -9.84
CA PHE A 32 6.01 -0.05 -10.46
C PHE A 32 5.71 -1.15 -9.44
N HIS A 33 4.53 -1.60 -9.30
CA HIS A 33 3.94 -2.57 -8.37
C HIS A 33 4.94 -3.41 -7.53
N GLN A 34 6.15 -3.65 -8.02
CA GLN A 34 7.26 -4.42 -7.41
C GLN A 34 6.79 -5.79 -6.89
N LEU A 35 5.98 -6.46 -7.70
CA LEU A 35 5.59 -7.83 -7.44
C LEU A 35 6.73 -8.78 -7.84
N LEU A 36 6.90 -9.84 -7.07
CA LEU A 36 7.85 -10.90 -7.36
C LEU A 36 7.25 -11.80 -8.45
N PRO A 37 7.88 -11.87 -9.65
CA PRO A 37 7.27 -12.50 -10.82
C PRO A 37 7.14 -14.02 -10.69
N GLU A 38 7.94 -14.65 -9.83
CA GLU A 38 7.92 -16.10 -9.57
C GLU A 38 6.73 -16.52 -8.69
N PHE A 39 6.18 -15.59 -7.91
CA PHE A 39 5.12 -15.83 -6.95
C PHE A 39 3.74 -15.46 -7.50
N THR A 40 2.73 -16.17 -7.05
CA THR A 40 1.32 -15.85 -7.34
C THR A 40 0.88 -14.55 -6.67
N ALA A 41 -0.31 -14.04 -7.01
CA ALA A 41 -0.91 -12.88 -6.35
C ALA A 41 -1.00 -13.08 -4.83
N LEU A 42 -1.55 -14.23 -4.40
CA LEU A 42 -1.67 -14.55 -2.97
C LEU A 42 -0.30 -14.65 -2.29
N GLU A 43 0.67 -15.31 -2.89
CA GLU A 43 2.02 -15.42 -2.34
C GLU A 43 2.69 -14.05 -2.19
N ASN A 44 2.58 -13.17 -3.18
CA ASN A 44 3.05 -11.79 -3.09
C ASN A 44 2.43 -11.04 -1.90
N VAL A 45 1.13 -11.20 -1.67
CA VAL A 45 0.41 -10.54 -0.58
C VAL A 45 0.87 -11.01 0.78
N ILE A 46 1.09 -12.31 0.96
CA ILE A 46 1.37 -12.90 2.30
C ILE A 46 2.83 -12.79 2.74
N ILE A 47 3.77 -12.50 1.84
CA ILE A 47 5.21 -12.41 2.17
C ILE A 47 5.48 -11.53 3.40
N PRO A 48 4.97 -10.28 3.52
CA PRO A 48 5.25 -9.47 4.70
C PRO A 48 4.73 -10.08 6.01
N ALA A 49 3.60 -10.77 5.97
CA ALA A 49 3.06 -11.47 7.14
C ALA A 49 3.96 -12.63 7.57
N LEU A 50 4.49 -13.40 6.62
CA LEU A 50 5.44 -14.49 6.89
C LEU A 50 6.78 -13.98 7.45
N LEU A 51 7.27 -12.86 6.93
CA LEU A 51 8.46 -12.18 7.47
C LEU A 51 8.24 -11.66 8.89
N GLY A 52 7.02 -11.27 9.24
CA GLY A 52 6.60 -10.91 10.59
C GLY A 52 6.33 -12.11 11.52
N ASN A 53 6.69 -13.34 11.10
CA ASN A 53 6.47 -14.59 11.83
C ASN A 53 5.00 -14.94 12.09
N ARG A 54 4.06 -14.43 11.30
CA ARG A 54 2.67 -14.90 11.34
C ARG A 54 2.57 -16.32 10.77
N SER A 55 1.65 -17.13 11.29
CA SER A 55 1.45 -18.48 10.78
C SER A 55 0.98 -18.44 9.31
N LYS A 56 1.45 -19.40 8.52
CA LYS A 56 1.13 -19.47 7.09
C LYS A 56 -0.40 -19.55 6.83
N ASN A 57 -1.12 -20.31 7.64
CA ASN A 57 -2.56 -20.47 7.47
C ASN A 57 -3.30 -19.14 7.71
N VAL A 58 -2.95 -18.42 8.77
CA VAL A 58 -3.52 -17.08 9.07
C VAL A 58 -3.18 -16.08 7.95
N ALA A 59 -1.95 -16.11 7.44
CA ALA A 59 -1.54 -15.24 6.35
C ALA A 59 -2.31 -15.54 5.04
N ILE A 60 -2.52 -16.83 4.71
CA ILE A 60 -3.29 -17.25 3.53
C ILE A 60 -4.76 -16.82 3.64
N GLU A 61 -5.39 -17.07 4.80
CA GLU A 61 -6.78 -16.68 5.04
C GLU A 61 -6.94 -15.18 4.83
N LYS A 62 -6.18 -14.37 5.57
CA LYS A 62 -6.25 -12.92 5.47
C LYS A 62 -5.87 -12.38 4.08
N GLY A 63 -4.85 -12.94 3.44
CA GLY A 63 -4.45 -12.55 2.08
C GLY A 63 -5.55 -12.83 1.06
N SER A 64 -6.25 -13.98 1.20
CA SER A 64 -7.39 -14.33 0.34
C SER A 64 -8.59 -13.41 0.56
N GLU A 65 -8.89 -13.04 1.80
CA GLU A 65 -9.94 -12.07 2.13
C GLU A 65 -9.64 -10.69 1.54
N LEU A 66 -8.41 -10.19 1.69
CA LEU A 66 -7.99 -8.92 1.12
C LEU A 66 -8.07 -8.91 -0.42
N LEU A 67 -7.57 -9.96 -1.08
CA LEU A 67 -7.67 -10.07 -2.53
C LEU A 67 -9.13 -10.15 -3.00
N SER A 68 -9.99 -10.86 -2.28
CA SER A 68 -11.42 -10.93 -2.57
C SER A 68 -12.10 -9.57 -2.40
N PHE A 69 -11.79 -8.85 -1.32
CA PHE A 69 -12.28 -7.49 -1.08
C PHE A 69 -11.87 -6.52 -2.21
N LEU A 70 -10.68 -6.71 -2.78
CA LEU A 70 -10.15 -5.92 -3.89
C LEU A 70 -10.59 -6.42 -5.27
N GLY A 71 -11.57 -7.35 -5.35
CA GLY A 71 -12.11 -7.87 -6.60
C GLY A 71 -11.21 -8.86 -7.33
N LEU A 72 -10.32 -9.54 -6.61
CA LEU A 72 -9.33 -10.48 -7.16
C LEU A 72 -9.52 -11.92 -6.65
N ALA A 73 -10.74 -12.29 -6.23
CA ALA A 73 -11.04 -13.64 -5.72
C ALA A 73 -10.63 -14.76 -6.70
N ASP A 74 -10.82 -14.54 -8.01
CA ASP A 74 -10.48 -15.51 -9.05
C ASP A 74 -9.01 -15.41 -9.53
N ARG A 75 -8.21 -14.54 -8.92
CA ARG A 75 -6.83 -14.24 -9.34
C ARG A 75 -5.77 -14.72 -8.35
N LEU A 76 -6.14 -15.33 -7.24
CA LEU A 76 -5.22 -15.71 -6.14
C LEU A 76 -4.00 -16.49 -6.62
N LYS A 77 -4.18 -17.38 -7.61
CA LYS A 77 -3.15 -18.27 -8.14
C LYS A 77 -2.45 -17.74 -9.40
N HIS A 78 -2.87 -16.59 -9.93
CA HIS A 78 -2.25 -15.98 -11.09
C HIS A 78 -0.90 -15.35 -10.72
N LYS A 79 0.04 -15.44 -11.64
CA LYS A 79 1.33 -14.73 -11.55
C LYS A 79 1.20 -13.31 -12.07
N PRO A 80 2.09 -12.39 -11.71
CA PRO A 80 2.06 -11.01 -12.20
C PRO A 80 1.93 -10.89 -13.73
N SER A 81 2.59 -11.76 -14.50
CA SER A 81 2.51 -11.78 -15.96
C SER A 81 1.13 -12.13 -16.53
N GLU A 82 0.25 -12.68 -15.71
CA GLU A 82 -1.12 -13.08 -16.08
C GLU A 82 -2.18 -12.05 -15.61
N LEU A 83 -1.74 -10.95 -15.00
CA LEU A 83 -2.56 -9.89 -14.44
C LEU A 83 -2.43 -8.60 -15.26
N SER A 84 -3.53 -7.87 -15.42
CA SER A 84 -3.50 -6.50 -15.95
C SER A 84 -2.74 -5.56 -14.99
N GLY A 85 -2.32 -4.38 -15.47
CA GLY A 85 -1.65 -3.39 -14.64
C GLY A 85 -2.48 -2.95 -13.43
N GLY A 86 -3.79 -2.75 -13.61
CA GLY A 86 -4.71 -2.45 -12.51
C GLY A 86 -4.87 -3.60 -11.52
N GLU A 87 -4.90 -4.86 -11.98
CA GLU A 87 -4.93 -6.03 -11.11
C GLU A 87 -3.61 -6.16 -10.31
N GLN A 88 -2.46 -5.96 -10.96
CA GLN A 88 -1.15 -5.94 -10.29
C GLN A 88 -1.08 -4.87 -9.21
N GLN A 89 -1.61 -3.68 -9.47
CA GLN A 89 -1.66 -2.60 -8.49
C GLN A 89 -2.56 -2.96 -7.31
N ARG A 90 -3.72 -3.57 -7.54
CA ARG A 90 -4.57 -4.06 -6.45
C ARG A 90 -3.90 -5.17 -5.62
N VAL A 91 -3.09 -6.04 -6.22
CA VAL A 91 -2.25 -6.99 -5.48
C VAL A 91 -1.22 -6.27 -4.61
N ALA A 92 -0.58 -5.20 -5.12
CA ALA A 92 0.36 -4.39 -4.34
C ALA A 92 -0.33 -3.67 -3.17
N VAL A 93 -1.58 -3.20 -3.34
CA VAL A 93 -2.41 -2.65 -2.26
C VAL A 93 -2.71 -3.72 -1.21
N ALA A 94 -3.16 -4.93 -1.61
CA ALA A 94 -3.40 -6.04 -0.68
C ALA A 94 -2.15 -6.39 0.14
N ARG A 95 -0.98 -6.42 -0.53
CA ARG A 95 0.31 -6.65 0.13
C ARG A 95 0.64 -5.58 1.17
N ALA A 96 0.35 -4.31 0.87
CA ALA A 96 0.56 -3.22 1.81
C ALA A 96 -0.35 -3.32 3.05
N LEU A 97 -1.55 -3.90 2.92
CA LEU A 97 -2.55 -4.03 3.98
C LEU A 97 -2.38 -5.28 4.87
N ILE A 98 -1.61 -6.30 4.45
CA ILE A 98 -1.62 -7.63 5.08
C ILE A 98 -1.29 -7.62 6.57
N ASN A 99 -0.48 -6.68 7.04
CA ASN A 99 -0.05 -6.56 8.43
C ASN A 99 -0.87 -5.54 9.25
N ASP A 100 -1.99 -5.00 8.73
CA ASP A 100 -2.79 -3.92 9.35
C ASP A 100 -1.93 -2.71 9.72
N PRO A 101 -1.25 -2.09 8.75
CA PRO A 101 -0.33 -0.99 9.03
C PRO A 101 -1.05 0.24 9.54
N ASP A 102 -0.39 1.03 10.40
CA ASP A 102 -0.93 2.32 10.84
C ASP A 102 -0.98 3.34 9.70
N ILE A 103 -0.01 3.27 8.77
CA ILE A 103 0.10 4.20 7.65
C ILE A 103 0.54 3.44 6.39
N ILE A 104 -0.06 3.78 5.27
CA ILE A 104 0.39 3.34 3.94
C ILE A 104 1.01 4.53 3.21
N PHE A 105 2.26 4.38 2.80
CA PHE A 105 2.94 5.30 1.90
C PHE A 105 2.76 4.85 0.46
N ALA A 106 2.25 5.74 -0.39
CA ALA A 106 2.07 5.48 -1.80
C ALA A 106 2.85 6.50 -2.64
N ASP A 107 3.76 6.01 -3.48
CA ASP A 107 4.59 6.83 -4.36
C ASP A 107 4.10 6.67 -5.79
N GLU A 108 3.48 7.73 -6.34
CA GLU A 108 2.86 7.78 -7.68
C GLU A 108 2.03 6.52 -8.01
N PRO A 109 1.08 6.12 -7.14
CA PRO A 109 0.46 4.79 -7.20
C PRO A 109 -0.35 4.53 -8.47
N SER A 110 -0.77 5.57 -9.17
CA SER A 110 -1.53 5.50 -10.43
C SER A 110 -0.72 5.89 -11.67
N GLY A 111 0.57 6.20 -11.52
CA GLY A 111 1.38 6.79 -12.57
C GLY A 111 1.59 5.92 -13.83
N ASN A 112 1.42 4.60 -13.72
CA ASN A 112 1.56 3.64 -14.84
C ASN A 112 0.21 3.05 -15.29
N LEU A 113 -0.90 3.58 -14.80
CA LEU A 113 -2.23 3.11 -15.13
C LEU A 113 -2.88 4.01 -16.19
N ASP A 114 -3.74 3.42 -17.01
CA ASP A 114 -4.65 4.21 -17.83
C ASP A 114 -5.68 4.98 -16.96
N SER A 115 -6.42 5.89 -17.57
CA SER A 115 -7.33 6.79 -16.87
C SER A 115 -8.47 6.07 -16.13
N VAL A 116 -8.92 4.92 -16.62
CA VAL A 116 -10.00 4.12 -15.99
C VAL A 116 -9.45 3.44 -14.74
N ASN A 117 -8.37 2.66 -14.88
CA ASN A 117 -7.73 1.97 -13.76
C ASN A 117 -7.20 2.95 -12.70
N SER A 118 -6.73 4.13 -13.12
CA SER A 118 -6.30 5.21 -12.24
C SER A 118 -7.43 5.69 -11.33
N ARG A 119 -8.60 5.97 -11.92
CA ARG A 119 -9.79 6.41 -11.17
C ARG A 119 -10.28 5.33 -10.21
N GLU A 120 -10.38 4.08 -10.67
CA GLU A 120 -10.76 2.95 -9.83
C GLU A 120 -9.82 2.78 -8.62
N LEU A 121 -8.51 2.99 -8.82
CA LEU A 121 -7.54 2.96 -7.73
C LEU A 121 -7.75 4.11 -6.73
N HIS A 122 -8.02 5.32 -7.21
CA HIS A 122 -8.31 6.45 -6.35
C HIS A 122 -9.57 6.19 -5.50
N GLU A 123 -10.67 5.75 -6.12
CA GLU A 123 -11.90 5.36 -5.42
C GLU A 123 -11.63 4.27 -4.38
N LEU A 124 -10.77 3.30 -4.70
CA LEU A 124 -10.36 2.26 -3.79
C LEU A 124 -9.65 2.80 -2.55
N PHE A 125 -8.76 3.79 -2.67
CA PHE A 125 -8.10 4.39 -1.51
C PHE A 125 -9.10 5.06 -0.57
N PHE A 126 -10.12 5.76 -1.10
CA PHE A 126 -11.17 6.36 -0.27
C PHE A 126 -12.05 5.30 0.38
N LYS A 127 -12.39 4.25 -0.34
CA LYS A 127 -13.11 3.10 0.23
C LYS A 127 -12.34 2.47 1.39
N LEU A 128 -11.04 2.24 1.24
CA LEU A 128 -10.18 1.70 2.31
C LEU A 128 -10.08 2.66 3.50
N LYS A 129 -10.00 3.97 3.25
CA LYS A 129 -10.04 5.00 4.30
C LYS A 129 -11.34 4.91 5.09
N ASP A 130 -12.49 4.87 4.41
CA ASP A 130 -13.82 4.93 5.04
C ASP A 130 -14.20 3.61 5.73
N GLU A 131 -13.94 2.46 5.10
CA GLU A 131 -14.35 1.14 5.62
C GLU A 131 -13.33 0.53 6.59
N MET A 132 -12.04 0.82 6.44
CA MET A 132 -10.97 0.25 7.25
C MET A 132 -10.24 1.28 8.13
N ALA A 133 -10.66 2.54 8.12
CA ALA A 133 -9.99 3.67 8.81
C ALA A 133 -8.49 3.76 8.47
N GLN A 134 -8.12 3.41 7.23
CA GLN A 134 -6.73 3.35 6.80
C GLN A 134 -6.18 4.76 6.50
N THR A 135 -5.04 5.09 7.09
CA THR A 135 -4.32 6.33 6.78
C THR A 135 -3.38 6.15 5.59
N PHE A 136 -3.48 7.06 4.62
CA PHE A 136 -2.60 7.12 3.46
C PHE A 136 -1.75 8.40 3.46
N VAL A 137 -0.50 8.28 3.09
CA VAL A 137 0.37 9.39 2.70
C VAL A 137 0.76 9.15 1.24
N ILE A 138 0.22 9.96 0.33
CA ILE A 138 0.36 9.77 -1.12
C ILE A 138 1.25 10.87 -1.68
N VAL A 139 2.32 10.50 -2.36
CA VAL A 139 3.12 11.40 -3.19
C VAL A 139 2.61 11.27 -4.62
N THR A 140 2.17 12.39 -5.20
CA THR A 140 1.63 12.38 -6.55
C THR A 140 1.72 13.76 -7.23
N HIS A 141 1.81 13.77 -8.55
CA HIS A 141 1.61 14.94 -9.38
C HIS A 141 0.18 15.01 -9.96
N ASN A 142 -0.67 14.03 -9.67
CA ASN A 142 -2.07 14.00 -10.10
C ASN A 142 -2.91 14.94 -9.24
N ARG A 143 -3.43 16.02 -9.85
CA ARG A 143 -4.22 17.04 -9.16
C ARG A 143 -5.57 16.52 -8.68
N GLU A 144 -6.24 15.67 -9.46
CA GLU A 144 -7.52 15.07 -9.08
C GLU A 144 -7.39 14.29 -7.77
N LEU A 145 -6.37 13.44 -7.65
CA LEU A 145 -6.09 12.69 -6.42
C LEU A 145 -5.74 13.60 -5.24
N ALA A 146 -4.98 14.66 -5.48
CA ALA A 146 -4.64 15.65 -4.45
C ALA A 146 -5.87 16.39 -3.95
N GLU A 147 -6.77 16.81 -4.85
CA GLU A 147 -8.03 17.52 -4.51
C GLU A 147 -9.03 16.64 -3.74
N MET A 148 -9.00 15.33 -3.94
CA MET A 148 -9.83 14.38 -3.21
C MET A 148 -9.31 14.10 -1.77
N SER A 149 -8.06 14.45 -1.46
CA SER A 149 -7.43 14.17 -0.16
C SER A 149 -7.96 15.09 0.94
N ASP A 150 -7.98 14.61 2.20
CA ASP A 150 -8.37 15.42 3.36
C ASP A 150 -7.41 16.59 3.62
N ARG A 151 -6.14 16.42 3.21
CA ARG A 151 -5.08 17.42 3.36
C ARG A 151 -4.07 17.29 2.25
N THR A 152 -3.67 18.42 1.68
CA THR A 152 -2.65 18.49 0.62
C THR A 152 -1.47 19.36 1.07
N LEU A 153 -0.25 18.86 0.88
CA LEU A 153 0.99 19.58 1.08
C LEU A 153 1.68 19.78 -0.27
N GLU A 154 1.82 21.03 -0.72
CA GLU A 154 2.58 21.32 -1.93
C GLU A 154 4.06 21.52 -1.58
N MET A 155 4.93 20.78 -2.28
CA MET A 155 6.38 20.89 -2.12
C MET A 155 7.03 21.47 -3.38
N ARG A 156 7.95 22.43 -3.19
CA ARG A 156 8.86 22.95 -4.23
C ARG A 156 10.28 23.04 -3.69
N ASP A 157 11.24 22.52 -4.44
CA ASP A 157 12.66 22.56 -4.10
C ASP A 157 12.97 22.09 -2.65
N GLY A 158 12.25 21.05 -2.21
CA GLY A 158 12.42 20.47 -0.87
C GLY A 158 11.76 21.26 0.27
N VAL A 159 10.97 22.30 -0.03
CA VAL A 159 10.26 23.13 0.94
C VAL A 159 8.75 23.01 0.75
N ILE A 160 8.01 22.94 1.85
CA ILE A 160 6.53 22.99 1.83
C ILE A 160 6.13 24.46 1.59
N VAL A 161 5.44 24.72 0.47
CA VAL A 161 5.02 26.06 0.07
C VAL A 161 3.53 26.32 0.30
N ASN A 162 2.72 25.28 0.40
CA ASN A 162 1.29 25.37 0.67
C ASN A 162 0.83 24.18 1.54
N ASN A 163 -0.19 24.43 2.39
CA ASN A 163 -0.76 23.46 3.30
C ASN A 163 -2.26 23.69 3.40
N ASN A 164 -3.06 22.99 2.60
CA ASN A 164 -4.52 23.09 2.50
C ASN A 164 -5.19 21.86 3.10
#